data_6f6bef6f828b6e88d16d7dad7633a048
#
_entry.id   6f6bef6f828b6e88d16d7dad7633a048
#
_cell.length_a   1.000
_cell.length_b   1.000
_cell.length_c   1.000
_cell.angle_alpha   90.00
_cell.angle_beta   90.00
_cell.angle_gamma   90.00
#
_symmetry.space_group_name_H-M   'P 1'
#
loop_
_entity.id
_entity.type
_entity.pdbx_description
1 polymer ?
#
loop_
_entity_poly.entity_id
_entity_poly.type
_entity_poly.pdbx_seq_one_letter_code
_entity_poly.pdbx_strand_id
1 'polypeptide(L)'
;MPRPVSYDYNKRTGILSGAQRKREGESNLANQEQKSICREIGARTGGDIYIGVVGPVRSGKSTFIKRFAELMLLPRIKNEARRARAHDELPQSAAGRTIMTTEPKFIPEKAVSIDLKAGGSFRARLIDCVGYMVDGALGHEENNAPRLVKSPWFGQAVPFDQAAETGTRRVIREHATIGLVVTTDGSVAELPREKYLPAERRIIAELDEIGKP
;
A
#
# COMPACT_ATOMS: atom_id res chain seq x y z
N MET A 1 22.00 36.33 46.75
CA MET A 1 22.00 37.01 45.44
C MET A 1 20.89 36.41 44.62
N PRO A 2 19.87 37.16 44.22
CA PRO A 2 18.78 36.66 43.37
C PRO A 2 19.29 36.51 41.92
N ARG A 3 18.87 35.41 41.24
CA ARG A 3 19.20 35.16 39.84
C ARG A 3 18.46 36.18 38.95
N PRO A 4 19.05 36.68 37.86
CA PRO A 4 18.39 37.58 36.96
C PRO A 4 17.23 36.86 36.21
N VAL A 5 16.05 37.45 36.25
CA VAL A 5 14.90 37.02 35.47
C VAL A 5 15.15 37.40 34.01
N SER A 6 15.39 36.43 33.12
CA SER A 6 15.49 36.69 31.69
C SER A 6 14.08 37.02 31.15
N TYR A 7 13.88 38.26 30.81
CA TYR A 7 12.67 38.71 30.12
C TYR A 7 12.72 38.28 28.64
N ASP A 8 11.90 37.31 28.27
CA ASP A 8 11.72 36.89 26.87
C ASP A 8 10.82 37.91 26.15
N TYR A 9 11.43 38.86 25.48
CA TYR A 9 10.77 39.96 24.77
C TYR A 9 9.89 39.47 23.62
N ASN A 10 10.11 38.26 23.08
CA ASN A 10 9.39 37.72 21.91
C ASN A 10 7.98 37.20 22.26
N LYS A 11 7.68 36.93 23.52
CA LYS A 11 6.34 36.45 23.94
C LYS A 11 5.24 37.53 23.90
N ARG A 12 5.58 38.82 23.86
CA ARG A 12 4.60 39.92 23.88
C ARG A 12 4.32 40.55 22.52
N THR A 13 5.17 40.39 21.54
CA THR A 13 5.06 41.10 20.26
C THR A 13 4.51 40.25 19.11
N GLY A 14 4.34 38.93 19.29
CA GLY A 14 3.87 38.04 18.21
C GLY A 14 4.81 37.96 17.01
N ILE A 15 6.02 38.55 17.10
CA ILE A 15 6.99 38.58 15.99
C ILE A 15 7.80 37.29 16.04
N LEU A 16 7.55 36.41 15.09
CA LEU A 16 8.32 35.19 14.89
C LEU A 16 9.76 35.51 14.49
N SER A 17 10.73 34.78 15.04
CA SER A 17 12.10 34.86 14.61
C SER A 17 12.25 34.44 13.13
N GLY A 18 13.29 34.93 12.45
CA GLY A 18 13.55 34.57 11.04
C GLY A 18 13.59 33.06 10.79
N ALA A 19 14.11 32.28 11.75
CA ALA A 19 14.14 30.81 11.69
C ALA A 19 12.74 30.18 11.87
N GLN A 20 11.86 30.77 12.67
CA GLN A 20 10.48 30.31 12.83
C GLN A 20 9.65 30.61 11.57
N ARG A 21 9.78 31.81 10.98
CA ARG A 21 9.14 32.17 9.70
C ARG A 21 9.56 31.25 8.57
N LYS A 22 10.84 30.89 8.50
CA LYS A 22 11.34 29.93 7.49
C LYS A 22 10.74 28.54 7.66
N ARG A 23 10.68 28.01 8.87
CA ARG A 23 10.05 26.71 9.18
C ARG A 23 8.55 26.70 8.90
N GLU A 24 7.83 27.79 9.21
CA GLU A 24 6.39 27.90 8.89
C GLU A 24 6.17 28.02 7.39
N GLY A 25 7.04 28.75 6.67
CA GLY A 25 7.00 28.85 5.20
C GLY A 25 7.24 27.47 4.53
N GLU A 26 8.24 26.73 4.98
CA GLU A 26 8.55 25.39 4.49
C GLU A 26 7.39 24.39 4.82
N SER A 27 6.82 24.47 6.01
CA SER A 27 5.65 23.67 6.40
C SER A 27 4.39 24.01 5.58
N ASN A 28 4.16 25.27 5.27
CA ASN A 28 3.02 25.71 4.45
C ASN A 28 3.19 25.28 2.99
N LEU A 29 4.39 25.37 2.42
CA LEU A 29 4.70 24.88 1.08
C LEU A 29 4.49 23.37 0.99
N ALA A 30 5.05 22.59 1.91
CA ALA A 30 4.86 21.15 1.96
C ALA A 30 3.38 20.75 2.09
N ASN A 31 2.59 21.47 2.89
CA ASN A 31 1.14 21.28 3.01
C ASN A 31 0.39 21.62 1.72
N GLN A 32 0.82 22.64 0.98
CA GLN A 32 0.21 23.00 -0.31
C GLN A 32 0.52 21.96 -1.39
N GLU A 33 1.76 21.49 -1.46
CA GLU A 33 2.17 20.42 -2.37
C GLU A 33 1.42 19.11 -2.08
N GLN A 34 1.32 18.70 -0.82
CA GLN A 34 0.54 17.52 -0.44
C GLN A 34 -0.94 17.64 -0.83
N LYS A 35 -1.57 18.83 -0.62
CA LYS A 35 -2.95 19.07 -1.04
C LYS A 35 -3.10 19.00 -2.56
N SER A 36 -2.12 19.47 -3.32
CA SER A 36 -2.11 19.41 -4.77
C SER A 36 -2.05 17.95 -5.26
N ILE A 37 -1.13 17.17 -4.74
CA ILE A 37 -0.95 15.74 -5.07
C ILE A 37 -2.23 14.94 -4.74
N CYS A 38 -2.80 15.13 -3.54
CA CYS A 38 -4.04 14.45 -3.15
C CYS A 38 -5.23 14.81 -4.07
N ARG A 39 -5.33 16.06 -4.51
CA ARG A 39 -6.37 16.49 -5.46
C ARG A 39 -6.18 15.87 -6.83
N GLU A 40 -4.95 15.84 -7.32
CA GLU A 40 -4.62 15.26 -8.61
C GLU A 40 -4.88 13.75 -8.64
N ILE A 41 -4.46 13.03 -7.60
CA ILE A 41 -4.75 11.61 -7.44
C ILE A 41 -6.25 11.37 -7.37
N GLY A 42 -6.99 12.16 -6.57
CA GLY A 42 -8.44 12.04 -6.43
C GLY A 42 -9.20 12.36 -7.71
N ALA A 43 -8.72 13.30 -8.53
CA ALA A 43 -9.35 13.65 -9.80
C ALA A 43 -9.28 12.51 -10.83
N ARG A 44 -8.23 11.69 -10.80
CA ARG A 44 -8.06 10.54 -11.73
C ARG A 44 -9.10 9.44 -11.52
N THR A 45 -9.67 9.32 -10.32
CA THR A 45 -10.55 8.20 -9.93
C THR A 45 -11.89 8.65 -9.34
N GLY A 46 -12.29 9.90 -9.56
CA GLY A 46 -13.53 10.43 -8.99
C GLY A 46 -13.54 10.49 -7.46
N GLY A 47 -12.38 10.65 -6.83
CA GLY A 47 -12.20 10.76 -5.39
C GLY A 47 -11.89 9.45 -4.67
N ASP A 48 -11.82 8.32 -5.38
CA ASP A 48 -11.37 7.04 -4.82
C ASP A 48 -9.86 6.85 -5.04
N ILE A 49 -9.16 6.45 -4.00
CA ILE A 49 -7.74 6.09 -4.07
C ILE A 49 -7.61 4.57 -3.93
N TYR A 50 -7.07 3.95 -4.96
CA TYR A 50 -6.79 2.52 -5.01
C TYR A 50 -5.31 2.29 -4.72
N ILE A 51 -5.01 1.79 -3.52
CA ILE A 51 -3.64 1.52 -3.08
C ILE A 51 -3.27 0.10 -3.49
N GLY A 52 -2.53 -0.05 -4.58
CA GLY A 52 -2.00 -1.34 -5.02
C GLY A 52 -0.83 -1.74 -4.12
N VAL A 53 -1.03 -2.76 -3.27
CA VAL A 53 0.03 -3.29 -2.42
C VAL A 53 0.77 -4.37 -3.19
N VAL A 54 1.91 -4.00 -3.74
CA VAL A 54 2.71 -4.82 -4.66
C VAL A 54 4.05 -5.21 -4.02
N GLY A 55 4.67 -6.23 -4.53
CA GLY A 55 5.94 -6.72 -3.99
C GLY A 55 6.18 -8.17 -4.39
N PRO A 56 7.35 -8.73 -4.10
CA PRO A 56 7.64 -10.14 -4.31
C PRO A 56 6.64 -11.03 -3.55
N VAL A 57 6.46 -12.25 -4.01
CA VAL A 57 5.70 -13.25 -3.26
C VAL A 57 6.31 -13.44 -1.86
N ARG A 58 5.46 -13.60 -0.84
CA ARG A 58 5.89 -13.76 0.58
C ARG A 58 6.67 -12.58 1.19
N SER A 59 6.57 -11.39 0.62
CA SER A 59 7.17 -10.17 1.20
C SER A 59 6.38 -9.56 2.37
N GLY A 60 5.24 -10.14 2.77
CA GLY A 60 4.41 -9.62 3.86
C GLY A 60 3.27 -8.70 3.42
N LYS A 61 2.96 -8.60 2.12
CA LYS A 61 1.86 -7.75 1.58
C LYS A 61 0.54 -7.95 2.32
N SER A 62 0.06 -9.18 2.39
CA SER A 62 -1.23 -9.49 3.03
C SER A 62 -1.23 -9.18 4.53
N THR A 63 -0.09 -9.32 5.21
CA THR A 63 0.07 -8.91 6.62
C THR A 63 -0.02 -7.39 6.75
N PHE A 64 0.64 -6.65 5.87
CA PHE A 64 0.56 -5.20 5.82
C PHE A 64 -0.88 -4.75 5.56
N ILE A 65 -1.55 -5.31 4.54
CA ILE A 65 -2.95 -4.99 4.19
C ILE A 65 -3.86 -5.20 5.39
N LYS A 66 -3.76 -6.35 6.05
CA LYS A 66 -4.55 -6.66 7.24
C LYS A 66 -4.36 -5.61 8.32
N ARG A 67 -3.12 -5.33 8.70
CA ARG A 67 -2.81 -4.35 9.75
C ARG A 67 -3.22 -2.94 9.40
N PHE A 68 -2.98 -2.52 8.18
CA PHE A 68 -3.41 -1.20 7.70
C PHE A 68 -4.94 -1.07 7.74
N ALA A 69 -5.66 -2.08 7.26
CA ALA A 69 -7.11 -2.06 7.28
C ALA A 69 -7.67 -2.06 8.72
N GLU A 70 -7.14 -2.90 9.62
CA GLU A 70 -7.53 -2.95 11.03
C GLU A 70 -7.33 -1.60 11.74
N LEU A 71 -6.23 -0.91 11.49
CA LEU A 71 -5.87 0.33 12.17
C LEU A 71 -6.46 1.58 11.50
N MET A 72 -6.55 1.59 10.18
CA MET A 72 -6.85 2.81 9.43
C MET A 72 -8.22 2.81 8.77
N LEU A 73 -8.74 1.68 8.34
CA LEU A 73 -9.99 1.62 7.58
C LEU A 73 -11.18 1.18 8.43
N LEU A 74 -11.09 0.05 9.11
CA LEU A 74 -12.21 -0.51 9.89
C LEU A 74 -12.77 0.43 10.96
N PRO A 75 -11.94 1.17 11.74
CA PRO A 75 -12.45 2.10 12.73
C PRO A 75 -13.28 3.26 12.15
N ARG A 76 -13.13 3.54 10.85
CA ARG A 76 -13.88 4.59 10.15
C ARG A 76 -15.22 4.13 9.58
N ILE A 77 -15.49 2.84 9.59
CA ILE A 77 -16.77 2.28 9.16
C ILE A 77 -17.75 2.33 10.33
N LYS A 78 -18.67 3.31 10.30
CA LYS A 78 -19.64 3.54 11.39
C LYS A 78 -20.67 2.42 11.51
N ASN A 79 -21.11 1.84 10.39
CA ASN A 79 -22.09 0.76 10.37
C ASN A 79 -21.43 -0.56 10.78
N GLU A 80 -21.92 -1.16 11.88
CA GLU A 80 -21.33 -2.38 12.46
C GLU A 80 -21.38 -3.59 11.53
N ALA A 81 -22.52 -3.84 10.86
CA ALA A 81 -22.66 -4.95 9.93
C ALA A 81 -21.71 -4.80 8.72
N ARG A 82 -21.54 -3.57 8.23
CA ARG A 82 -20.59 -3.27 7.18
C ARG A 82 -19.13 -3.43 7.66
N ARG A 83 -18.84 -3.03 8.90
CA ARG A 83 -17.50 -3.18 9.50
C ARG A 83 -17.16 -4.65 9.71
N ALA A 84 -18.09 -5.46 10.21
CA ALA A 84 -17.91 -6.90 10.36
C ALA A 84 -17.62 -7.56 9.00
N ARG A 85 -18.42 -7.27 7.98
CA ARG A 85 -18.18 -7.78 6.62
C ARG A 85 -16.80 -7.37 6.09
N ALA A 86 -16.41 -6.10 6.23
CA ALA A 86 -15.09 -5.62 5.81
C ALA A 86 -13.95 -6.31 6.59
N HIS A 87 -14.18 -6.69 7.84
CA HIS A 87 -13.24 -7.47 8.62
C HIS A 87 -13.09 -8.90 8.06
N ASP A 88 -14.18 -9.53 7.66
CA ASP A 88 -14.17 -10.88 7.08
C ASP A 88 -13.49 -10.92 5.69
N GLU A 89 -13.44 -9.79 5.00
CA GLU A 89 -12.74 -9.64 3.72
C GLU A 89 -11.21 -9.56 3.86
N LEU A 90 -10.69 -9.34 5.08
CA LEU A 90 -9.26 -9.19 5.30
C LEU A 90 -8.49 -10.47 4.92
N PRO A 91 -7.26 -10.33 4.40
CA PRO A 91 -6.42 -11.47 4.13
C PRO A 91 -6.18 -12.27 5.41
N GLN A 92 -6.47 -13.56 5.35
CA GLN A 92 -6.06 -14.47 6.41
C GLN A 92 -4.56 -14.71 6.24
N SER A 93 -3.79 -14.50 7.31
CA SER A 93 -2.36 -14.82 7.32
C SER A 93 -2.25 -16.35 7.16
N ALA A 94 -1.98 -16.77 5.91
CA ALA A 94 -1.73 -18.16 5.65
C ALA A 94 -0.38 -18.53 6.26
N ALA A 95 -0.38 -19.13 7.43
CA ALA A 95 0.77 -19.86 7.97
C ALA A 95 1.14 -21.05 7.06
N GLY A 96 0.34 -21.30 6.02
CA GLY A 96 0.50 -22.37 5.05
C GLY A 96 1.47 -22.05 3.94
N ARG A 97 2.05 -23.11 3.38
CA ARG A 97 3.01 -23.06 2.26
C ARG A 97 2.34 -22.73 0.92
N THR A 98 1.04 -22.93 0.79
CA THR A 98 0.30 -22.82 -0.47
C THR A 98 -0.31 -21.42 -0.63
N ILE A 99 -0.12 -20.79 -1.77
CA ILE A 99 -0.76 -19.54 -2.17
C ILE A 99 -2.12 -19.89 -2.78
N MET A 100 -3.21 -19.40 -2.18
CA MET A 100 -4.56 -19.88 -2.49
C MET A 100 -5.21 -19.19 -3.70
N THR A 101 -4.87 -17.94 -4.01
CA THR A 101 -5.52 -17.14 -5.05
C THR A 101 -4.51 -16.49 -5.96
N THR A 102 -4.86 -16.34 -7.24
CA THR A 102 -4.09 -15.61 -8.26
C THR A 102 -4.73 -14.28 -8.60
N GLU A 103 -5.98 -14.07 -8.20
CA GLU A 103 -6.74 -12.87 -8.55
C GLU A 103 -6.49 -11.74 -7.56
N PRO A 104 -6.33 -10.49 -8.03
CA PRO A 104 -6.31 -9.32 -7.17
C PRO A 104 -7.61 -9.18 -6.39
N LYS A 105 -7.50 -8.76 -5.14
CA LYS A 105 -8.63 -8.59 -4.23
C LYS A 105 -8.70 -7.15 -3.73
N PHE A 106 -9.86 -6.50 -3.89
CA PHE A 106 -10.11 -5.18 -3.33
C PHE A 106 -10.53 -5.29 -1.86
N ILE A 107 -9.86 -4.56 -0.97
CA ILE A 107 -10.03 -4.67 0.49
C ILE A 107 -10.17 -3.27 1.11
N PRO A 108 -11.27 -2.98 1.76
CA PRO A 108 -12.54 -3.70 1.66
C PRO A 108 -13.18 -3.50 0.27
N GLU A 109 -14.18 -4.32 -0.06
CA GLU A 109 -14.91 -4.24 -1.34
C GLU A 109 -15.43 -2.82 -1.62
N LYS A 110 -15.97 -2.14 -0.60
CA LYS A 110 -16.43 -0.75 -0.70
C LYS A 110 -15.41 0.19 -0.07
N ALA A 111 -14.99 1.21 -0.84
CA ALA A 111 -14.05 2.22 -0.37
C ALA A 111 -14.50 2.90 0.92
N VAL A 112 -13.55 3.22 1.79
CA VAL A 112 -13.76 3.83 3.11
C VAL A 112 -13.28 5.27 3.09
N SER A 113 -14.11 6.19 3.59
CA SER A 113 -13.73 7.60 3.72
C SER A 113 -12.69 7.79 4.83
N ILE A 114 -11.64 8.51 4.52
CA ILE A 114 -10.58 8.91 5.43
C ILE A 114 -10.54 10.43 5.48
N ASP A 115 -10.82 10.98 6.67
CA ASP A 115 -10.73 12.41 6.91
C ASP A 115 -9.28 12.79 7.23
N LEU A 116 -8.79 13.84 6.59
CA LEU A 116 -7.44 14.37 6.81
C LEU A 116 -7.45 15.45 7.89
N LYS A 117 -6.47 15.42 8.80
CA LYS A 117 -6.30 16.43 9.85
C LYS A 117 -6.14 17.86 9.29
N ALA A 118 -5.58 17.98 8.08
CA ALA A 118 -5.40 19.25 7.37
C ALA A 118 -6.66 19.75 6.65
N GLY A 119 -7.79 19.07 6.81
CA GLY A 119 -9.05 19.31 6.11
C GLY A 119 -9.15 18.59 4.77
N GLY A 120 -10.35 18.17 4.42
CA GLY A 120 -10.65 17.33 3.25
C GLY A 120 -10.76 15.85 3.61
N SER A 121 -11.36 15.11 2.71
CA SER A 121 -11.51 13.65 2.81
C SER A 121 -11.27 12.98 1.47
N PHE A 122 -10.87 11.74 1.50
CA PHE A 122 -10.78 10.87 0.32
C PHE A 122 -11.31 9.49 0.67
N ARG A 123 -11.68 8.72 -0.34
CA ARG A 123 -12.08 7.34 -0.14
C ARG A 123 -10.94 6.42 -0.57
N ALA A 124 -10.62 5.42 0.24
CA ALA A 124 -9.54 4.51 -0.03
C ALA A 124 -9.97 3.05 0.06
N ARG A 125 -9.31 2.22 -0.73
CA ARG A 125 -9.25 0.77 -0.56
C ARG A 125 -7.90 0.24 -1.03
N LEU A 126 -7.51 -0.88 -0.46
CA LEU A 126 -6.29 -1.59 -0.81
C LEU A 126 -6.58 -2.62 -1.91
N ILE A 127 -5.58 -2.95 -2.69
CA ILE A 127 -5.64 -4.05 -3.64
C ILE A 127 -4.54 -5.03 -3.25
N ASP A 128 -4.94 -6.24 -2.84
CA ASP A 128 -4.02 -7.36 -2.61
C ASP A 128 -3.77 -8.11 -3.91
N CYS A 129 -2.54 -8.52 -4.14
CA CYS A 129 -2.15 -9.37 -5.24
C CYS A 129 -1.07 -10.37 -4.79
N VAL A 130 -0.86 -11.41 -5.58
CA VAL A 130 0.15 -12.43 -5.27
C VAL A 130 1.54 -11.83 -5.21
N GLY A 131 1.89 -11.01 -6.18
CA GLY A 131 3.24 -10.49 -6.38
C GLY A 131 4.02 -11.28 -7.42
N TYR A 132 5.20 -10.78 -7.77
CA TYR A 132 6.10 -11.50 -8.66
C TYR A 132 6.80 -12.64 -7.92
N MET A 133 6.98 -13.74 -8.64
CA MET A 133 7.64 -14.93 -8.09
C MET A 133 9.10 -14.66 -7.76
N VAL A 134 9.56 -15.37 -6.74
CA VAL A 134 10.96 -15.34 -6.27
C VAL A 134 11.50 -16.75 -6.38
N ASP A 135 12.70 -16.87 -6.93
CA ASP A 135 13.35 -18.16 -7.08
C ASP A 135 13.52 -18.87 -5.73
N GLY A 136 13.03 -20.11 -5.66
CA GLY A 136 12.98 -20.91 -4.43
C GLY A 136 11.77 -20.63 -3.51
N ALA A 137 10.84 -19.75 -3.89
CA ALA A 137 9.61 -19.57 -3.13
C ALA A 137 8.69 -20.80 -3.28
N LEU A 138 8.18 -21.30 -2.16
CA LEU A 138 7.29 -22.46 -2.13
C LEU A 138 5.87 -22.11 -2.54
N GLY A 139 5.13 -23.10 -3.13
CA GLY A 139 3.69 -23.03 -3.35
C GLY A 139 3.26 -22.74 -4.79
N HIS A 140 4.21 -22.69 -5.74
CA HIS A 140 3.94 -22.58 -7.16
C HIS A 140 4.06 -23.90 -7.92
N GLU A 141 4.57 -24.95 -7.25
CA GLU A 141 4.68 -26.30 -7.78
C GLU A 141 3.80 -27.28 -6.99
N GLU A 142 3.34 -28.32 -7.68
CA GLU A 142 2.62 -29.45 -7.13
C GLU A 142 3.13 -30.72 -7.79
N ASN A 143 3.53 -31.73 -6.98
CA ASN A 143 4.10 -33.00 -7.47
C ASN A 143 5.29 -32.82 -8.42
N ASN A 144 6.22 -31.90 -8.13
CA ASN A 144 7.37 -31.54 -8.95
C ASN A 144 7.03 -31.04 -10.38
N ALA A 145 5.83 -30.52 -10.57
CA ALA A 145 5.39 -29.87 -11.80
C ALA A 145 4.78 -28.49 -11.51
N PRO A 146 4.80 -27.55 -12.47
CA PRO A 146 4.13 -26.28 -12.32
C PRO A 146 2.65 -26.46 -11.98
N ARG A 147 2.20 -25.86 -10.90
CA ARG A 147 0.78 -25.88 -10.50
C ARG A 147 -0.06 -25.13 -11.52
N LEU A 148 -1.04 -25.81 -12.12
CA LEU A 148 -1.97 -25.18 -13.06
C LEU A 148 -3.15 -24.57 -12.32
N VAL A 149 -3.54 -23.36 -12.70
CA VAL A 149 -4.64 -22.62 -12.12
C VAL A 149 -5.54 -22.02 -13.20
N LYS A 150 -6.83 -21.94 -12.91
CA LYS A 150 -7.76 -21.16 -13.72
C LYS A 150 -7.67 -19.69 -13.30
N SER A 151 -7.72 -18.80 -14.26
CA SER A 151 -7.69 -17.36 -14.03
C SER A 151 -8.66 -16.69 -15.03
N PRO A 152 -9.33 -15.60 -14.65
CA PRO A 152 -10.29 -14.90 -15.52
C PRO A 152 -9.68 -14.37 -16.82
N TRP A 153 -8.36 -14.24 -16.86
CA TRP A 153 -7.62 -13.65 -17.99
C TRP A 153 -7.20 -14.65 -19.05
N PHE A 154 -7.39 -15.94 -18.79
CA PHE A 154 -6.97 -17.01 -19.68
C PHE A 154 -8.15 -17.95 -19.93
N GLY A 155 -8.36 -18.33 -21.20
CA GLY A 155 -9.41 -19.28 -21.60
C GLY A 155 -9.15 -20.72 -21.15
N GLN A 156 -7.94 -21.02 -20.67
CA GLN A 156 -7.52 -22.33 -20.21
C GLN A 156 -6.70 -22.22 -18.91
N ALA A 157 -6.47 -23.34 -18.24
CA ALA A 157 -5.59 -23.37 -17.10
C ALA A 157 -4.13 -23.08 -17.52
N VAL A 158 -3.46 -22.23 -16.74
CA VAL A 158 -2.07 -21.79 -16.98
C VAL A 158 -1.23 -22.05 -15.74
N PRO A 159 0.12 -22.06 -15.87
CA PRO A 159 1.00 -22.11 -14.73
C PRO A 159 0.70 -20.99 -13.72
N PHE A 160 0.77 -21.32 -12.44
CA PHE A 160 0.51 -20.38 -11.34
C PHE A 160 1.33 -19.09 -11.49
N ASP A 161 2.60 -19.20 -11.83
CA ASP A 161 3.51 -18.08 -11.99
C ASP A 161 3.02 -17.10 -13.06
N GLN A 162 2.54 -17.61 -14.19
CA GLN A 162 1.98 -16.80 -15.27
C GLN A 162 0.71 -16.06 -14.82
N ALA A 163 -0.18 -16.74 -14.10
CA ALA A 163 -1.40 -16.11 -13.58
C ALA A 163 -1.07 -15.05 -12.52
N ALA A 164 -0.15 -15.32 -11.60
CA ALA A 164 0.31 -14.41 -10.57
C ALA A 164 0.97 -13.15 -11.16
N GLU A 165 1.82 -13.34 -12.14
CA GLU A 165 2.48 -12.24 -12.87
C GLU A 165 1.46 -11.35 -13.59
N THR A 166 0.54 -11.95 -14.32
CA THR A 166 -0.52 -11.20 -15.03
C THR A 166 -1.39 -10.41 -14.06
N GLY A 167 -1.83 -11.03 -12.96
CA GLY A 167 -2.62 -10.35 -11.94
C GLY A 167 -1.88 -9.19 -11.28
N THR A 168 -0.60 -9.39 -10.95
CA THR A 168 0.24 -8.34 -10.37
C THR A 168 0.44 -7.16 -11.32
N ARG A 169 0.75 -7.44 -12.59
CA ARG A 169 0.91 -6.42 -13.63
C ARG A 169 -0.38 -5.62 -13.85
N ARG A 170 -1.55 -6.26 -13.81
CA ARG A 170 -2.84 -5.57 -13.90
C ARG A 170 -3.09 -4.66 -12.72
N VAL A 171 -2.72 -5.07 -11.50
CA VAL A 171 -2.79 -4.17 -10.33
C VAL A 171 -1.94 -2.93 -10.56
N ILE A 172 -0.69 -3.12 -10.99
CA ILE A 172 0.23 -2.02 -11.26
C ILE A 172 -0.31 -1.10 -12.35
N ARG A 173 -0.70 -1.65 -13.50
CA ARG A 173 -1.01 -0.85 -14.69
C ARG A 173 -2.44 -0.32 -14.74
N GLU A 174 -3.42 -1.14 -14.34
CA GLU A 174 -4.84 -0.88 -14.61
C GLU A 174 -5.61 -0.45 -13.35
N HIS A 175 -5.35 -1.06 -12.21
CA HIS A 175 -6.24 -0.93 -11.05
C HIS A 175 -5.75 0.05 -9.98
N ALA A 176 -4.47 0.11 -9.71
CA ALA A 176 -3.92 0.97 -8.67
C ALA A 176 -3.86 2.44 -9.09
N THR A 177 -4.21 3.35 -8.19
CA THR A 177 -3.96 4.80 -8.34
C THR A 177 -2.54 5.14 -7.89
N ILE A 178 -2.10 4.48 -6.82
CA ILE A 178 -0.75 4.55 -6.27
C ILE A 178 -0.23 3.15 -6.00
N GLY A 179 1.08 2.94 -6.13
CA GLY A 179 1.75 1.69 -5.84
C GLY A 179 2.48 1.75 -4.50
N LEU A 180 2.15 0.83 -3.59
CA LEU A 180 2.89 0.64 -2.35
C LEU A 180 3.72 -0.63 -2.45
N VAL A 181 5.04 -0.47 -2.54
CA VAL A 181 5.96 -1.59 -2.68
C VAL A 181 6.34 -2.13 -1.31
N VAL A 182 6.01 -3.40 -1.05
CA VAL A 182 6.40 -4.12 0.16
C VAL A 182 7.61 -4.98 -0.12
N THR A 183 8.70 -4.69 0.56
CA THR A 183 9.96 -5.42 0.47
C THR A 183 10.19 -6.29 1.72
N THR A 184 11.16 -7.18 1.69
CA THR A 184 11.52 -8.04 2.82
C THR A 184 13.02 -8.25 2.90
N ASP A 185 13.51 -8.50 4.10
CA ASP A 185 14.90 -8.94 4.34
C ASP A 185 15.10 -10.44 4.07
N GLY A 186 14.02 -11.16 3.77
CA GLY A 186 14.03 -12.59 3.49
C GLY A 186 13.79 -13.49 4.72
N SER A 187 13.84 -12.95 5.92
CA SER A 187 13.77 -13.72 7.18
C SER A 187 12.49 -14.55 7.33
N VAL A 188 11.34 -14.02 6.87
CA VAL A 188 10.04 -14.69 7.00
C VAL A 188 9.92 -15.94 6.14
N ALA A 189 10.56 -15.95 4.97
CA ALA A 189 10.50 -17.08 4.02
C ALA A 189 11.79 -17.90 3.98
N GLU A 190 12.76 -17.58 4.85
CA GLU A 190 14.06 -18.23 4.93
C GLU A 190 14.82 -18.24 3.59
N LEU A 191 14.60 -17.20 2.79
CA LEU A 191 15.28 -17.00 1.50
C LEU A 191 16.24 -15.80 1.61
N PRO A 192 17.44 -15.89 1.00
CA PRO A 192 18.37 -14.77 0.96
C PRO A 192 17.76 -13.51 0.34
N ARG A 193 18.09 -12.34 0.89
CA ARG A 193 17.60 -11.03 0.43
C ARG A 193 17.81 -10.81 -1.07
N GLU A 194 18.92 -11.29 -1.61
CA GLU A 194 19.33 -11.14 -3.01
C GLU A 194 18.32 -11.76 -3.98
N LYS A 195 17.60 -12.80 -3.57
CA LYS A 195 16.58 -13.46 -4.41
C LYS A 195 15.34 -12.59 -4.63
N TYR A 196 15.07 -11.64 -3.75
CA TYR A 196 13.93 -10.72 -3.87
C TYR A 196 14.22 -9.52 -4.78
N LEU A 197 15.49 -9.12 -4.90
CA LEU A 197 15.90 -7.93 -5.65
C LEU A 197 15.42 -7.90 -7.11
N PRO A 198 15.47 -8.98 -7.90
CA PRO A 198 14.99 -8.94 -9.29
C PRO A 198 13.49 -8.60 -9.37
N ALA A 199 12.66 -9.23 -8.54
CA ALA A 199 11.22 -8.96 -8.49
C ALA A 199 10.91 -7.54 -8.04
N GLU A 200 11.60 -7.02 -7.04
CA GLU A 200 11.45 -5.64 -6.56
C GLU A 200 11.85 -4.61 -7.62
N ARG A 201 12.99 -4.78 -8.27
CA ARG A 201 13.44 -3.90 -9.36
C ARG A 201 12.44 -3.87 -10.50
N ARG A 202 11.87 -5.03 -10.86
CA ARG A 202 10.85 -5.11 -11.89
C ARG A 202 9.60 -4.31 -11.52
N ILE A 203 9.10 -4.43 -10.28
CA ILE A 203 7.93 -3.69 -9.82
C ILE A 203 8.17 -2.18 -9.89
N ILE A 204 9.33 -1.73 -9.39
CA ILE A 204 9.70 -0.32 -9.40
C ILE A 204 9.76 0.20 -10.85
N ALA A 205 10.43 -0.53 -11.74
CA ALA A 205 10.53 -0.16 -13.15
C ALA A 205 9.15 -0.07 -13.83
N GLU A 206 8.23 -0.99 -13.53
CA GLU A 206 6.87 -0.94 -14.09
C GLU A 206 6.03 0.23 -13.54
N LEU A 207 6.21 0.61 -12.27
CA LEU A 207 5.56 1.80 -11.69
C LEU A 207 6.12 3.08 -12.31
N ASP A 208 7.43 3.18 -12.47
CA ASP A 208 8.11 4.33 -13.07
C ASP A 208 7.73 4.49 -14.54
N GLU A 209 7.68 3.41 -15.31
CA GLU A 209 7.29 3.41 -16.74
C GLU A 209 5.92 4.05 -16.98
N ILE A 210 4.98 3.85 -16.06
CA ILE A 210 3.62 4.37 -16.18
C ILE A 210 3.38 5.64 -15.37
N GLY A 211 4.43 6.20 -14.74
CA GLY A 211 4.37 7.42 -13.94
C GLY A 211 3.40 7.32 -12.75
N LYS A 212 3.30 6.15 -12.11
CA LYS A 212 2.51 5.98 -10.88
C LYS A 212 3.36 6.22 -9.65
N PRO A 213 2.88 7.09 -8.73
CA PRO A 213 3.53 7.28 -7.44
C PRO A 213 3.45 6.05 -6.57
#